data_37913287cb40f17040bc977aeace90da
#
_entry.id   37913287cb40f17040bc977aeace90da
#
_cell.length_a   1.000
_cell.length_b   1.000
_cell.length_c   1.000
_cell.angle_alpha   90.00
_cell.angle_beta   90.00
_cell.angle_gamma   90.00
#
_symmetry.space_group_name_H-M   'P 1'
#
loop_
_entity.id
_entity.type
_entity.pdbx_description
1 polymer ?
#
loop_
_entity_poly.entity_id
_entity_poly.type
_entity_poly.pdbx_seq_one_letter_code
_entity_poly.pdbx_strand_id
1 'polypeptide(L)'
;MKNINSHIQLPNLILKHFRDETDDTKKVWYLDISSGKIRQSAALKLGISKGYYSGWGELFWNRAIENSLGELTHKICCFSDEKIADLKLTTADKRTAKRYIKAASIRSDIAYEAMKSSSVTADFFSDQENHDSLSVFGMSLTGNLNQILDAMDVTILLNQTDRNLVVPRNCYYGVSISGDGSIVAPLSPKVALFLFSAKSHPEWENGFAVVRLGEIIEEMNIYALKYEYMFNKAFVASNSYQELEQLQKFREDHLAELEMLNADI
;
A
#
# COMPACT_ATOMS: atom_id res chain seq x y z
N MET A 1 21.66 22.14 0.25
CA MET A 1 20.65 21.39 1.03
C MET A 1 21.11 19.95 1.17
N LYS A 2 20.94 19.30 2.33
CA LYS A 2 21.19 17.85 2.45
C LYS A 2 20.13 17.12 1.66
N ASN A 3 20.53 16.26 0.70
CA ASN A 3 19.60 15.37 0.04
C ASN A 3 18.96 14.44 1.09
N ILE A 4 17.66 14.57 1.28
CA ILE A 4 16.89 13.76 2.21
C ILE A 4 16.48 12.49 1.45
N ASN A 5 16.59 11.35 2.11
CA ASN A 5 16.11 10.08 1.57
C ASN A 5 14.61 9.97 1.88
N SER A 6 13.79 9.87 0.86
CA SER A 6 12.34 9.79 0.98
C SER A 6 11.83 8.41 0.56
N HIS A 7 10.96 7.81 1.35
CA HIS A 7 10.14 6.71 0.85
C HIS A 7 9.00 7.28 0.01
N ILE A 8 8.93 6.87 -1.27
CA ILE A 8 8.01 7.50 -2.21
C ILE A 8 6.55 7.20 -1.84
N GLN A 9 6.20 5.94 -1.62
CA GLN A 9 4.82 5.52 -1.33
C GLN A 9 4.74 4.62 -0.10
N LEU A 10 5.43 3.48 -0.12
CA LEU A 10 5.41 2.49 0.95
C LEU A 10 6.36 2.91 2.08
N PRO A 11 5.83 3.35 3.24
CA PRO A 11 6.67 3.82 4.33
C PRO A 11 7.42 2.66 5.01
N ASN A 12 8.63 2.95 5.49
CA ASN A 12 9.44 1.97 6.21
C ASN A 12 8.72 1.40 7.46
N LEU A 13 7.82 2.18 8.05
CA LEU A 13 7.03 1.74 9.21
C LEU A 13 6.14 0.52 8.88
N ILE A 14 5.75 0.34 7.62
CA ILE A 14 5.03 -0.85 7.13
C ILE A 14 6.03 -1.93 6.70
N LEU A 15 7.03 -1.57 5.88
CA LEU A 15 8.03 -2.53 5.38
C LEU A 15 8.75 -3.31 6.49
N LYS A 16 8.94 -2.70 7.67
CA LYS A 16 9.56 -3.40 8.81
C LYS A 16 8.79 -4.63 9.28
N HIS A 17 7.48 -4.70 9.04
CA HIS A 17 6.63 -5.85 9.38
C HIS A 17 6.68 -6.97 8.32
N PHE A 18 7.28 -6.69 7.16
CA PHE A 18 7.51 -7.67 6.08
C PHE A 18 8.96 -8.14 6.02
N ARG A 19 9.73 -7.98 7.10
CA ARG A 19 11.09 -8.52 7.18
C ARG A 19 11.03 -10.03 7.29
N ASP A 20 12.02 -10.67 6.68
CA ASP A 20 12.25 -12.09 6.87
C ASP A 20 12.69 -12.33 8.32
N GLU A 21 11.87 -13.02 9.08
CA GLU A 21 12.14 -13.33 10.49
C GLU A 21 13.19 -14.43 10.66
N THR A 22 13.44 -15.19 9.60
CA THR A 22 14.45 -16.28 9.58
C THR A 22 15.86 -15.74 9.30
N ASP A 23 15.98 -14.49 8.85
CA ASP A 23 17.25 -13.83 8.51
C ASP A 23 17.59 -12.75 9.54
N ASP A 24 18.67 -12.93 10.28
CA ASP A 24 19.24 -11.94 11.22
C ASP A 24 19.53 -10.59 10.57
N THR A 25 19.65 -10.54 9.25
CA THR A 25 19.91 -9.29 8.48
C THR A 25 18.71 -8.37 8.40
N LYS A 26 17.51 -8.81 8.82
CA LYS A 26 16.26 -8.03 8.82
C LYS A 26 15.93 -7.45 7.44
N LYS A 27 16.21 -8.20 6.41
CA LYS A 27 15.88 -7.84 5.02
C LYS A 27 14.44 -8.18 4.68
N VAL A 28 13.97 -7.57 3.60
CA VAL A 28 12.67 -7.83 2.98
C VAL A 28 12.93 -8.48 1.63
N TRP A 29 12.22 -9.53 1.31
CA TRP A 29 12.16 -10.08 -0.02
C TRP A 29 11.26 -9.22 -0.90
N TYR A 30 11.62 -9.04 -2.17
CA TYR A 30 10.76 -8.34 -3.12
C TYR A 30 10.91 -8.90 -4.53
N LEU A 31 9.80 -8.95 -5.25
CA LEU A 31 9.75 -9.20 -6.67
C LEU A 31 9.82 -7.85 -7.41
N ASP A 32 10.89 -7.63 -8.12
CA ASP A 32 11.07 -6.49 -9.00
C ASP A 32 10.25 -6.73 -10.28
N ILE A 33 9.20 -5.92 -10.47
CA ILE A 33 8.23 -6.12 -11.55
C ILE A 33 8.88 -5.97 -12.92
N SER A 34 9.77 -5.00 -13.08
CA SER A 34 10.40 -4.69 -14.37
C SER A 34 11.32 -5.81 -14.84
N SER A 35 12.12 -6.39 -13.94
CA SER A 35 13.06 -7.46 -14.28
C SER A 35 12.50 -8.88 -14.06
N GLY A 36 11.37 -9.02 -13.34
CA GLY A 36 10.82 -10.31 -12.93
C GLY A 36 11.70 -11.08 -11.93
N LYS A 37 12.64 -10.43 -11.25
CA LYS A 37 13.61 -11.09 -10.36
C LYS A 37 13.25 -10.89 -8.90
N ILE A 38 13.32 -11.96 -8.12
CA ILE A 38 13.21 -11.89 -6.66
C ILE A 38 14.59 -11.50 -6.09
N ARG A 39 14.57 -10.53 -5.18
CA ARG A 39 15.77 -9.99 -4.52
C ARG A 39 15.51 -9.71 -3.05
N GLN A 40 16.57 -9.41 -2.32
CA GLN A 40 16.49 -8.91 -0.93
C GLN A 40 17.01 -7.48 -0.82
N SER A 41 16.39 -6.71 0.04
CA SER A 41 16.85 -5.36 0.41
C SER A 41 16.60 -5.08 1.89
N ALA A 42 17.42 -4.24 2.49
CA ALA A 42 17.04 -3.68 3.79
C ALA A 42 15.77 -2.83 3.63
N ALA A 43 14.80 -2.98 4.54
CA ALA A 43 13.54 -2.25 4.51
C ALA A 43 13.74 -0.72 4.36
N LEU A 44 14.77 -0.17 5.04
CA LEU A 44 15.16 1.25 4.95
C LEU A 44 15.66 1.69 3.57
N LYS A 45 15.99 0.75 2.67
CA LYS A 45 16.54 1.05 1.34
C LYS A 45 15.55 0.76 0.20
N LEU A 46 14.52 -0.03 0.47
CA LEU A 46 13.53 -0.40 -0.53
C LEU A 46 12.56 0.77 -0.76
N GLY A 47 12.34 1.15 -2.01
CA GLY A 47 11.41 2.23 -2.37
C GLY A 47 11.87 3.64 -2.01
N ILE A 48 13.18 3.84 -1.75
CA ILE A 48 13.75 5.16 -1.48
C ILE A 48 14.14 5.87 -2.78
N SER A 49 13.80 7.15 -2.87
CA SER A 49 14.40 8.10 -3.80
C SER A 49 15.10 9.24 -3.05
N LYS A 50 16.26 9.66 -3.54
CA LYS A 50 16.97 10.80 -2.98
C LYS A 50 16.43 12.10 -3.55
N GLY A 51 16.07 13.04 -2.67
CA GLY A 51 15.62 14.36 -3.08
C GLY A 51 14.25 14.37 -3.74
N TYR A 52 13.41 13.34 -3.51
CA TYR A 52 12.06 13.28 -4.05
C TYR A 52 11.17 14.37 -3.43
N TYR A 53 11.27 14.57 -2.12
CA TYR A 53 10.63 15.67 -1.39
C TYR A 53 11.67 16.61 -0.81
N SER A 54 11.29 17.89 -0.59
CA SER A 54 12.06 18.79 0.25
C SER A 54 11.98 18.37 1.72
N GLY A 55 12.81 19.00 2.56
CA GLY A 55 12.70 18.79 4.01
C GLY A 55 11.33 19.18 4.57
N TRP A 56 10.64 20.11 3.93
CA TRP A 56 9.27 20.49 4.28
C TRP A 56 8.25 19.43 3.83
N GLY A 57 8.37 18.91 2.62
CA GLY A 57 7.50 17.83 2.13
C GLY A 57 7.59 16.57 2.98
N GLU A 58 8.80 16.15 3.37
CA GLU A 58 9.01 15.06 4.31
C GLU A 58 8.35 15.33 5.67
N LEU A 59 8.54 16.53 6.21
CA LEU A 59 7.92 16.91 7.48
C LEU A 59 6.39 16.91 7.42
N PHE A 60 5.84 17.33 6.27
CA PHE A 60 4.40 17.29 6.03
C PHE A 60 3.88 15.85 6.07
N TRP A 61 4.48 14.91 5.33
CA TRP A 61 4.05 13.52 5.31
C TRP A 61 4.18 12.85 6.67
N ASN A 62 5.29 13.06 7.36
CA ASN A 62 5.49 12.53 8.71
C ASN A 62 4.40 12.99 9.68
N ARG A 63 4.08 14.28 9.69
CA ARG A 63 3.08 14.83 10.62
C ARG A 63 1.64 14.52 10.21
N ALA A 64 1.34 14.60 8.92
CA ALA A 64 -0.02 14.45 8.43
C ALA A 64 -0.49 12.99 8.39
N ILE A 65 0.43 12.05 8.16
CA ILE A 65 0.08 10.65 7.87
C ILE A 65 0.89 9.67 8.72
N GLU A 66 2.23 9.68 8.66
CA GLU A 66 3.04 8.56 9.14
C GLU A 66 3.01 8.41 10.66
N ASN A 67 2.92 9.49 11.43
CA ASN A 67 2.81 9.40 12.87
C ASN A 67 1.51 8.70 13.29
N SER A 68 0.36 9.15 12.78
CA SER A 68 -0.94 8.53 13.09
C SER A 68 -1.05 7.11 12.53
N LEU A 69 -0.48 6.85 11.35
CA LEU A 69 -0.41 5.51 10.79
C LEU A 69 0.48 4.59 11.64
N GLY A 70 1.60 5.11 12.15
CA GLY A 70 2.51 4.37 13.05
C GLY A 70 1.80 3.93 14.33
N GLU A 71 1.03 4.81 14.94
CA GLU A 71 0.20 4.50 16.12
C GLU A 71 -0.86 3.44 15.79
N LEU A 72 -1.57 3.60 14.67
CA LEU A 72 -2.58 2.64 14.22
C LEU A 72 -1.96 1.27 13.91
N THR A 73 -0.84 1.24 13.18
CA THR A 73 -0.13 -0.01 12.84
C THR A 73 0.38 -0.71 14.11
N HIS A 74 0.94 0.05 15.05
CA HIS A 74 1.39 -0.50 16.32
C HIS A 74 0.21 -1.09 17.11
N LYS A 75 -0.89 -0.35 17.21
CA LYS A 75 -2.12 -0.80 17.86
C LYS A 75 -2.63 -2.13 17.26
N ILE A 76 -2.58 -2.29 15.93
CA ILE A 76 -3.12 -3.48 15.26
C ILE A 76 -2.12 -4.64 15.26
N CYS A 77 -0.86 -4.40 14.89
CA CYS A 77 0.13 -5.46 14.71
C CYS A 77 0.79 -5.96 16.01
N CYS A 78 0.68 -5.21 17.13
CA CYS A 78 1.20 -5.63 18.43
C CYS A 78 0.17 -6.34 19.31
N PHE A 79 -1.05 -6.53 18.83
CA PHE A 79 -2.02 -7.37 19.52
C PHE A 79 -1.65 -8.84 19.35
N SER A 80 -1.65 -9.60 20.45
CA SER A 80 -1.60 -11.06 20.38
C SER A 80 -2.89 -11.60 19.74
N ASP A 81 -2.80 -12.70 19.02
CA ASP A 81 -3.92 -13.34 18.32
C ASP A 81 -5.14 -13.54 19.23
N GLU A 82 -4.93 -13.81 20.51
CA GLU A 82 -5.98 -14.00 21.51
C GLU A 82 -6.76 -12.71 21.86
N LYS A 83 -6.13 -11.54 21.70
CA LYS A 83 -6.73 -10.24 22.06
C LYS A 83 -7.23 -9.45 20.84
N ILE A 84 -6.91 -9.88 19.65
CA ILE A 84 -7.24 -9.13 18.44
C ILE A 84 -8.76 -9.03 18.24
N ALA A 85 -9.53 -10.02 18.73
CA ALA A 85 -10.99 -10.03 18.69
C ALA A 85 -11.63 -8.88 19.51
N ASP A 86 -10.91 -8.33 20.50
CA ASP A 86 -11.36 -7.22 21.32
C ASP A 86 -10.99 -5.86 20.74
N LEU A 87 -10.19 -5.84 19.68
CA LEU A 87 -9.71 -4.63 19.05
C LEU A 87 -10.82 -3.98 18.22
N LYS A 88 -11.28 -2.80 18.64
CA LYS A 88 -12.22 -1.98 17.88
C LYS A 88 -11.50 -0.77 17.28
N LEU A 89 -11.73 -0.56 15.98
CA LEU A 89 -11.29 0.66 15.31
C LEU A 89 -12.20 1.82 15.74
N THR A 90 -11.60 2.87 16.27
CA THR A 90 -12.30 4.12 16.55
C THR A 90 -12.56 4.90 15.24
N THR A 91 -13.43 5.90 15.29
CA THR A 91 -13.63 6.83 14.16
C THR A 91 -12.32 7.52 13.74
N ALA A 92 -11.42 7.80 14.70
CA ALA A 92 -10.11 8.36 14.40
C ALA A 92 -9.21 7.35 13.65
N ASP A 93 -9.22 6.08 14.06
CA ASP A 93 -8.49 5.00 13.37
C ASP A 93 -8.97 4.83 11.93
N LYS A 94 -10.29 4.77 11.71
CA LYS A 94 -10.90 4.66 10.38
C LYS A 94 -10.54 5.86 9.50
N ARG A 95 -10.52 7.06 10.06
CA ARG A 95 -10.08 8.28 9.35
C ARG A 95 -8.61 8.21 8.98
N THR A 96 -7.74 7.73 9.86
CA THR A 96 -6.32 7.53 9.60
C THR A 96 -6.10 6.54 8.46
N ALA A 97 -6.83 5.40 8.46
CA ALA A 97 -6.78 4.42 7.37
C ALA A 97 -7.14 5.04 6.01
N LYS A 98 -8.27 5.76 5.93
CA LYS A 98 -8.69 6.44 4.69
C LYS A 98 -7.68 7.49 4.23
N ARG A 99 -7.11 8.26 5.16
CA ARG A 99 -6.06 9.24 4.86
C ARG A 99 -4.79 8.58 4.33
N TYR A 100 -4.43 7.42 4.86
CA TYR A 100 -3.28 6.64 4.37
C TYR A 100 -3.47 6.21 2.91
N ILE A 101 -4.62 5.62 2.58
CA ILE A 101 -4.94 5.23 1.20
C ILE A 101 -4.89 6.45 0.26
N LYS A 102 -5.52 7.55 0.67
CA LYS A 102 -5.50 8.81 -0.09
C LYS A 102 -4.08 9.32 -0.32
N ALA A 103 -3.26 9.33 0.72
CA ALA A 103 -1.87 9.76 0.63
C ALA A 103 -1.05 8.88 -0.33
N ALA A 104 -1.23 7.56 -0.26
CA ALA A 104 -0.57 6.61 -1.15
C ALA A 104 -0.96 6.84 -2.62
N SER A 105 -2.25 7.11 -2.89
CA SER A 105 -2.74 7.42 -4.23
C SER A 105 -2.12 8.70 -4.81
N ILE A 106 -2.01 9.75 -4.00
CA ILE A 106 -1.43 11.04 -4.41
C ILE A 106 0.08 10.93 -4.65
N ARG A 107 0.75 10.08 -3.89
CA ARG A 107 2.19 9.83 -4.02
C ARG A 107 2.54 8.87 -5.18
N SER A 108 1.57 8.45 -5.97
CA SER A 108 1.82 7.59 -7.14
C SER A 108 2.47 8.36 -8.27
N ASP A 109 3.29 7.66 -9.06
CA ASP A 109 3.94 8.25 -10.24
C ASP A 109 2.89 8.75 -11.25
N ILE A 110 1.75 8.03 -11.38
CA ILE A 110 0.62 8.45 -12.24
C ILE A 110 0.01 9.77 -11.77
N ALA A 111 -0.22 9.93 -10.46
CA ALA A 111 -0.75 11.19 -9.94
C ALA A 111 0.21 12.35 -10.18
N TYR A 112 1.52 12.10 -10.10
CA TYR A 112 2.55 13.07 -10.41
C TYR A 112 2.53 13.49 -11.89
N GLU A 113 2.54 12.52 -12.80
CA GLU A 113 2.48 12.79 -14.24
C GLU A 113 1.17 13.47 -14.66
N ALA A 114 0.05 13.07 -14.10
CA ALA A 114 -1.23 13.72 -14.33
C ALA A 114 -1.24 15.19 -13.85
N MET A 115 -0.65 15.48 -12.70
CA MET A 115 -0.49 16.85 -12.23
C MET A 115 0.42 17.66 -13.16
N LYS A 116 1.57 17.09 -13.53
CA LYS A 116 2.55 17.75 -14.41
C LYS A 116 1.95 18.07 -15.78
N SER A 117 1.17 17.15 -16.34
CA SER A 117 0.50 17.35 -17.63
C SER A 117 -0.66 18.35 -17.58
N SER A 118 -1.30 18.52 -16.42
CA SER A 118 -2.45 19.42 -16.24
C SER A 118 -2.09 20.84 -15.79
N SER A 119 -0.87 21.05 -15.31
CA SER A 119 -0.44 22.31 -14.72
C SER A 119 0.53 23.06 -15.64
N VAL A 120 0.12 24.22 -16.14
CA VAL A 120 0.99 25.13 -16.93
C VAL A 120 2.21 25.60 -16.13
N THR A 121 2.13 25.56 -14.81
CA THR A 121 3.22 25.99 -13.92
C THR A 121 4.19 24.87 -13.56
N ALA A 122 3.87 23.62 -13.85
CA ALA A 122 4.70 22.47 -13.47
C ALA A 122 6.11 22.51 -14.08
N ASP A 123 6.25 23.08 -15.28
CA ASP A 123 7.55 23.20 -15.96
C ASP A 123 8.44 24.31 -15.39
N PHE A 124 7.89 25.20 -14.56
CA PHE A 124 8.65 26.28 -13.93
C PHE A 124 9.26 25.89 -12.58
N PHE A 125 8.83 24.77 -12.00
CA PHE A 125 9.32 24.27 -10.73
C PHE A 125 10.25 23.08 -10.93
N SER A 126 11.18 22.91 -10.01
CA SER A 126 11.95 21.66 -9.92
C SER A 126 11.02 20.48 -9.61
N ASP A 127 11.43 19.26 -9.98
CA ASP A 127 10.66 18.04 -9.65
C ASP A 127 10.36 17.93 -8.15
N GLN A 128 11.31 18.36 -7.29
CA GLN A 128 11.12 18.37 -5.85
C GLN A 128 10.00 19.34 -5.41
N GLU A 129 9.93 20.54 -5.98
CA GLU A 129 8.87 21.51 -5.70
C GLU A 129 7.52 21.05 -6.25
N ASN A 130 7.51 20.36 -7.39
CA ASN A 130 6.32 19.76 -7.94
C ASN A 130 5.77 18.62 -7.04
N HIS A 131 6.63 17.75 -6.52
CA HIS A 131 6.24 16.72 -5.56
C HIS A 131 5.70 17.29 -4.25
N ASP A 132 6.33 18.34 -3.72
CA ASP A 132 5.84 19.03 -2.53
C ASP A 132 4.47 19.68 -2.78
N SER A 133 4.30 20.33 -3.93
CA SER A 133 3.04 20.95 -4.32
C SER A 133 1.92 19.93 -4.48
N LEU A 134 2.18 18.82 -5.16
CA LEU A 134 1.23 17.71 -5.28
C LEU A 134 0.80 17.19 -3.90
N SER A 135 1.76 17.07 -2.96
CA SER A 135 1.47 16.61 -1.60
C SER A 135 0.44 17.48 -0.90
N VAL A 136 0.56 18.80 -1.03
CA VAL A 136 -0.36 19.75 -0.38
C VAL A 136 -1.69 19.84 -1.11
N PHE A 137 -1.64 20.12 -2.40
CA PHE A 137 -2.84 20.35 -3.20
C PHE A 137 -3.60 19.06 -3.48
N GLY A 138 -2.89 17.95 -3.74
CA GLY A 138 -3.50 16.65 -3.99
C GLY A 138 -4.39 16.20 -2.85
N MET A 139 -3.97 16.40 -1.59
CA MET A 139 -4.81 16.08 -0.43
C MET A 139 -6.11 16.89 -0.37
N SER A 140 -6.18 18.04 -1.04
CA SER A 140 -7.37 18.89 -1.11
C SER A 140 -8.24 18.62 -2.34
N LEU A 141 -7.62 18.23 -3.47
CA LEU A 141 -8.27 18.21 -4.78
C LEU A 141 -8.87 16.85 -5.21
N THR A 142 -8.67 15.77 -4.46
CA THR A 142 -9.14 14.42 -4.83
C THR A 142 -10.63 14.22 -4.53
N GLY A 143 -11.50 15.04 -5.14
CA GLY A 143 -12.95 14.99 -4.89
C GLY A 143 -13.58 13.62 -5.08
N ASN A 144 -13.34 12.95 -6.23
CA ASN A 144 -13.88 11.62 -6.51
C ASN A 144 -13.35 10.54 -5.56
N LEU A 145 -12.04 10.54 -5.28
CA LEU A 145 -11.44 9.58 -4.34
C LEU A 145 -11.99 9.79 -2.92
N ASN A 146 -12.19 11.04 -2.49
CA ASN A 146 -12.82 11.32 -1.21
C ASN A 146 -14.23 10.74 -1.15
N GLN A 147 -15.06 10.93 -2.17
CA GLN A 147 -16.42 10.38 -2.21
C GLN A 147 -16.41 8.85 -2.12
N ILE A 148 -15.51 8.19 -2.84
CA ILE A 148 -15.35 6.73 -2.78
C ILE A 148 -14.95 6.29 -1.36
N LEU A 149 -13.90 6.90 -0.80
CA LEU A 149 -13.42 6.54 0.54
C LEU A 149 -14.43 6.88 1.64
N ASP A 150 -15.19 7.96 1.49
CA ASP A 150 -16.24 8.35 2.47
C ASP A 150 -17.40 7.36 2.45
N ALA A 151 -17.74 6.79 1.30
CA ALA A 151 -18.79 5.77 1.15
C ALA A 151 -18.38 4.38 1.70
N MET A 152 -17.09 4.14 1.91
CA MET A 152 -16.57 2.87 2.44
C MET A 152 -16.45 2.91 3.96
N ASP A 153 -16.63 1.78 4.62
CA ASP A 153 -16.21 1.59 6.02
C ASP A 153 -14.85 0.90 6.08
N VAL A 154 -14.25 0.85 7.25
CA VAL A 154 -12.93 0.27 7.50
C VAL A 154 -13.03 -0.78 8.58
N THR A 155 -12.50 -1.95 8.30
CA THR A 155 -12.30 -3.01 9.30
C THR A 155 -10.87 -3.55 9.20
N ILE A 156 -10.55 -4.53 10.04
CA ILE A 156 -9.28 -5.25 10.02
C ILE A 156 -9.50 -6.58 9.31
N LEU A 157 -8.69 -6.87 8.31
CA LEU A 157 -8.59 -8.19 7.71
C LEU A 157 -7.55 -9.00 8.47
N LEU A 158 -7.96 -10.16 8.97
CA LEU A 158 -7.10 -11.13 9.65
C LEU A 158 -6.85 -12.33 8.75
N ASN A 159 -5.61 -12.56 8.44
CA ASN A 159 -5.17 -13.73 7.70
C ASN A 159 -4.79 -14.85 8.68
N GLN A 160 -5.70 -15.81 8.86
CA GLN A 160 -5.51 -17.01 9.70
C GLN A 160 -5.03 -18.23 8.92
N THR A 161 -4.43 -18.04 7.75
CA THR A 161 -3.87 -19.11 6.92
C THR A 161 -2.36 -19.24 7.15
N ASP A 162 -1.76 -20.28 6.60
CA ASP A 162 -0.30 -20.48 6.53
C ASP A 162 0.37 -19.54 5.49
N ARG A 163 -0.42 -19.05 4.51
CA ARG A 163 0.04 -18.08 3.49
C ARG A 163 0.27 -16.70 4.09
N ASN A 164 1.07 -15.89 3.41
CA ASN A 164 1.36 -14.52 3.82
C ASN A 164 0.85 -13.51 2.78
N LEU A 165 0.29 -12.40 3.26
CA LEU A 165 0.00 -11.25 2.41
C LEU A 165 1.31 -10.65 1.89
N VAL A 166 1.29 -10.18 0.66
CA VAL A 166 2.35 -9.32 0.11
C VAL A 166 1.91 -7.86 0.19
N VAL A 167 2.88 -6.93 0.16
CA VAL A 167 2.61 -5.51 0.11
C VAL A 167 3.17 -4.91 -1.18
N PRO A 168 2.33 -4.28 -2.01
CA PRO A 168 2.78 -3.56 -3.20
C PRO A 168 3.44 -2.23 -2.82
N ARG A 169 4.24 -1.66 -3.70
CA ARG A 169 4.84 -0.32 -3.51
C ARG A 169 3.78 0.74 -3.25
N ASN A 170 2.62 0.61 -3.88
CA ASN A 170 1.46 1.50 -3.66
C ASN A 170 0.82 1.41 -2.27
N CYS A 171 1.25 0.49 -1.41
CA CYS A 171 0.72 0.26 -0.08
C CYS A 171 -0.68 -0.36 -0.02
N TYR A 172 -1.44 -0.37 -1.08
CA TYR A 172 -2.80 -0.90 -1.17
C TYR A 172 -3.10 -1.40 -2.59
N TYR A 173 -4.15 -2.17 -2.71
CA TYR A 173 -4.69 -2.65 -3.98
C TYR A 173 -6.19 -2.84 -3.89
N GLY A 174 -6.86 -2.73 -5.04
CA GLY A 174 -8.28 -3.04 -5.16
C GLY A 174 -8.52 -4.54 -5.30
N VAL A 175 -9.59 -5.03 -4.71
CA VAL A 175 -10.13 -6.37 -4.91
C VAL A 175 -11.62 -6.29 -5.19
N SER A 176 -12.16 -7.28 -5.91
CA SER A 176 -13.61 -7.41 -6.08
C SER A 176 -14.10 -8.57 -5.23
N ILE A 177 -14.93 -8.27 -4.24
CA ILE A 177 -15.55 -9.28 -3.39
C ILE A 177 -17.05 -9.20 -3.63
N SER A 178 -17.65 -10.31 -4.08
CA SER A 178 -19.08 -10.40 -4.37
C SER A 178 -19.60 -9.31 -5.33
N GLY A 179 -18.74 -8.85 -6.25
CA GLY A 179 -19.07 -7.81 -7.22
C GLY A 179 -18.88 -6.36 -6.74
N ASP A 180 -18.56 -6.17 -5.46
CA ASP A 180 -18.26 -4.85 -4.91
C ASP A 180 -16.74 -4.60 -4.85
N GLY A 181 -16.34 -3.39 -5.23
CA GLY A 181 -14.97 -2.93 -5.09
C GLY A 181 -14.60 -2.72 -3.63
N SER A 182 -13.53 -3.37 -3.20
CA SER A 182 -12.95 -3.22 -1.87
C SER A 182 -11.46 -2.87 -1.98
N ILE A 183 -10.88 -2.35 -0.91
CA ILE A 183 -9.46 -1.97 -0.87
C ILE A 183 -8.78 -2.74 0.27
N VAL A 184 -7.66 -3.36 -0.04
CA VAL A 184 -6.78 -4.03 0.92
C VAL A 184 -5.50 -3.24 1.06
N ALA A 185 -5.13 -2.87 2.28
CA ALA A 185 -3.86 -2.23 2.60
C ALA A 185 -3.10 -3.07 3.64
N PRO A 186 -2.17 -3.93 3.21
CA PRO A 186 -1.42 -4.80 4.10
C PRO A 186 -0.56 -3.99 5.07
N LEU A 187 -0.66 -4.31 6.37
CA LEU A 187 0.18 -3.74 7.42
C LEU A 187 1.26 -4.71 7.89
N SER A 188 0.98 -6.02 7.76
CA SER A 188 1.89 -7.12 8.03
C SER A 188 1.49 -8.34 7.19
N PRO A 189 2.27 -9.43 7.18
CA PRO A 189 1.90 -10.66 6.47
C PRO A 189 0.57 -11.28 6.90
N LYS A 190 0.10 -10.96 8.10
CA LYS A 190 -1.11 -11.55 8.69
C LYS A 190 -2.26 -10.56 8.89
N VAL A 191 -2.02 -9.27 8.69
CA VAL A 191 -3.01 -8.24 9.00
C VAL A 191 -3.04 -7.16 7.91
N ALA A 192 -4.23 -6.75 7.50
CA ALA A 192 -4.43 -5.61 6.61
C ALA A 192 -5.56 -4.69 7.11
N LEU A 193 -5.53 -3.42 6.69
CA LEU A 193 -6.72 -2.59 6.69
C LEU A 193 -7.58 -3.00 5.50
N PHE A 194 -8.87 -3.14 5.74
CA PHE A 194 -9.83 -3.56 4.73
C PHE A 194 -10.95 -2.53 4.63
N LEU A 195 -11.05 -1.88 3.48
CA LEU A 195 -12.08 -0.91 3.16
C LEU A 195 -13.12 -1.58 2.26
N PHE A 196 -14.38 -1.46 2.61
CA PHE A 196 -15.49 -2.16 1.96
C PHE A 196 -16.76 -1.32 1.97
N SER A 197 -17.72 -1.68 1.12
CA SER A 197 -19.04 -1.07 1.14
C SER A 197 -19.84 -1.59 2.34
N ALA A 198 -20.11 -0.74 3.32
CA ALA A 198 -20.92 -1.09 4.50
C ALA A 198 -22.34 -1.54 4.14
N LYS A 199 -22.84 -1.16 2.96
CA LYS A 199 -24.17 -1.59 2.47
C LYS A 199 -24.18 -3.05 2.07
N SER A 200 -23.08 -3.54 1.50
CA SER A 200 -22.96 -4.92 1.00
C SER A 200 -22.52 -5.90 2.08
N HIS A 201 -21.77 -5.42 3.07
CA HIS A 201 -21.18 -6.24 4.14
C HIS A 201 -21.39 -5.61 5.51
N PRO A 202 -22.65 -5.46 5.97
CA PRO A 202 -22.95 -4.84 7.27
C PRO A 202 -22.39 -5.63 8.46
N GLU A 203 -22.16 -6.94 8.31
CA GLU A 203 -21.55 -7.81 9.32
C GLU A 203 -20.09 -7.44 9.65
N TRP A 204 -19.39 -6.76 8.75
CA TRP A 204 -17.99 -6.35 8.95
C TRP A 204 -17.86 -4.97 9.60
N GLU A 205 -18.93 -4.20 9.71
CA GLU A 205 -18.89 -2.83 10.27
C GLU A 205 -18.35 -2.80 11.71
N ASN A 206 -18.71 -3.82 12.50
CA ASN A 206 -18.29 -3.94 13.91
C ASN A 206 -17.48 -5.23 14.18
N GLY A 207 -17.04 -5.91 13.13
CA GLY A 207 -16.31 -7.16 13.19
C GLY A 207 -14.97 -7.12 12.49
N PHE A 208 -14.46 -8.32 12.16
CA PHE A 208 -13.24 -8.52 11.39
C PHE A 208 -13.57 -9.28 10.13
N ALA A 209 -12.90 -8.95 9.04
CA ALA A 209 -12.84 -9.81 7.87
C ALA A 209 -11.78 -10.89 8.13
N VAL A 210 -12.21 -12.14 8.34
CA VAL A 210 -11.30 -13.25 8.66
C VAL A 210 -11.14 -14.16 7.47
N VAL A 211 -9.90 -14.31 6.99
CA VAL A 211 -9.56 -15.23 5.90
C VAL A 211 -8.96 -16.50 6.48
N ARG A 212 -9.55 -17.66 6.12
CA ARG A 212 -9.14 -19.00 6.57
C ARG A 212 -8.73 -19.94 5.44
N LEU A 213 -8.88 -19.52 4.18
CA LEU A 213 -8.51 -20.29 3.00
C LEU A 213 -7.29 -19.66 2.33
N GLY A 214 -6.24 -20.45 2.15
CA GLY A 214 -4.98 -19.99 1.56
C GLY A 214 -5.14 -19.50 0.13
N GLU A 215 -6.08 -20.09 -0.63
CA GLU A 215 -6.37 -19.67 -2.00
C GLU A 215 -6.86 -18.21 -2.09
N ILE A 216 -7.59 -17.72 -1.07
CA ILE A 216 -8.04 -16.32 -1.03
C ILE A 216 -6.84 -15.38 -0.87
N ILE A 217 -5.85 -15.75 -0.03
CA ILE A 217 -4.61 -14.96 0.11
C ILE A 217 -3.80 -14.99 -1.17
N GLU A 218 -3.73 -16.13 -1.85
CA GLU A 218 -3.07 -16.25 -3.15
C GLU A 218 -3.72 -15.32 -4.19
N GLU A 219 -5.03 -15.33 -4.29
CA GLU A 219 -5.77 -14.44 -5.17
C GLU A 219 -5.54 -12.96 -4.81
N MET A 220 -5.56 -12.61 -3.52
CA MET A 220 -5.25 -11.26 -3.04
C MET A 220 -3.83 -10.83 -3.44
N ASN A 221 -2.85 -11.72 -3.34
CA ASN A 221 -1.47 -11.47 -3.73
C ASN A 221 -1.34 -11.26 -5.26
N ILE A 222 -2.12 -11.98 -6.06
CA ILE A 222 -2.21 -11.77 -7.51
C ILE A 222 -2.83 -10.38 -7.81
N TYR A 223 -3.86 -9.95 -7.09
CA TYR A 223 -4.39 -8.60 -7.22
C TYR A 223 -3.35 -7.52 -6.88
N ALA A 224 -2.55 -7.73 -5.83
CA ALA A 224 -1.45 -6.82 -5.50
C ALA A 224 -0.43 -6.69 -6.65
N LEU A 225 -0.07 -7.81 -7.28
CA LEU A 225 0.81 -7.85 -8.45
C LEU A 225 0.20 -7.12 -9.65
N LYS A 226 -1.06 -7.43 -9.99
CA LYS A 226 -1.79 -6.77 -11.09
C LYS A 226 -1.87 -5.26 -10.87
N TYR A 227 -2.13 -4.83 -9.64
CA TYR A 227 -2.21 -3.42 -9.28
C TYR A 227 -0.87 -2.69 -9.51
N GLU A 228 0.26 -3.31 -9.16
CA GLU A 228 1.57 -2.75 -9.47
C GLU A 228 1.86 -2.69 -10.98
N TYR A 229 1.38 -3.66 -11.77
CA TYR A 229 1.47 -3.59 -13.23
C TYR A 229 0.67 -2.42 -13.80
N MET A 230 -0.52 -2.16 -13.27
CA MET A 230 -1.36 -1.05 -13.71
C MET A 230 -0.74 0.32 -13.41
N PHE A 231 -0.11 0.49 -12.25
CA PHE A 231 0.19 1.83 -11.73
C PHE A 231 1.67 2.20 -11.69
N ASN A 232 2.58 1.30 -11.39
CA ASN A 232 3.98 1.71 -11.15
C ASN A 232 5.04 0.80 -11.77
N LYS A 233 4.74 -0.46 -12.05
CA LYS A 233 5.72 -1.49 -12.47
C LYS A 233 6.98 -1.54 -11.58
N ALA A 234 6.81 -1.32 -10.26
CA ALA A 234 7.93 -1.22 -9.34
C ALA A 234 8.24 -2.55 -8.64
N PHE A 235 7.59 -2.82 -7.51
CA PHE A 235 7.83 -4.06 -6.76
C PHE A 235 6.64 -4.48 -5.88
N VAL A 236 6.60 -5.77 -5.57
CA VAL A 236 5.81 -6.35 -4.47
C VAL A 236 6.76 -6.93 -3.44
N ALA A 237 6.53 -6.68 -2.16
CA ALA A 237 7.40 -7.14 -1.08
C ALA A 237 6.70 -8.15 -0.17
N SER A 238 7.50 -9.06 0.41
CA SER A 238 7.05 -10.10 1.33
C SER A 238 8.13 -10.42 2.38
N ASN A 239 7.72 -11.01 3.49
CA ASN A 239 8.62 -11.66 4.43
C ASN A 239 9.02 -13.09 4.00
N SER A 240 8.39 -13.64 2.95
CA SER A 240 8.57 -15.00 2.46
C SER A 240 9.00 -15.03 1.00
N TYR A 241 10.10 -15.74 0.71
CA TYR A 241 10.54 -16.02 -0.65
C TYR A 241 9.51 -16.85 -1.42
N GLN A 242 8.88 -17.83 -0.77
CA GLN A 242 7.91 -18.71 -1.42
C GLN A 242 6.69 -17.99 -1.96
N GLU A 243 6.18 -16.99 -1.25
CA GLU A 243 5.06 -16.17 -1.73
C GLU A 243 5.43 -15.42 -3.02
N LEU A 244 6.65 -14.89 -3.09
CA LEU A 244 7.12 -14.20 -4.28
C LEU A 244 7.45 -15.13 -5.44
N GLU A 245 7.92 -16.35 -5.17
CA GLU A 245 8.17 -17.36 -6.19
C GLU A 245 6.87 -17.76 -6.92
N GLN A 246 5.77 -17.87 -6.20
CA GLN A 246 4.46 -18.14 -6.79
C GLN A 246 3.97 -16.96 -7.64
N LEU A 247 4.16 -15.73 -7.16
CA LEU A 247 3.86 -14.52 -7.94
C LEU A 247 4.75 -14.37 -9.17
N GLN A 248 6.03 -14.72 -9.07
CA GLN A 248 6.95 -14.74 -10.20
C GLN A 248 6.48 -15.73 -11.26
N LYS A 249 6.10 -16.94 -10.86
CA LYS A 249 5.55 -17.94 -11.78
C LYS A 249 4.27 -17.44 -12.44
N PHE A 250 3.33 -16.91 -11.66
CA PHE A 250 2.09 -16.32 -12.21
C PHE A 250 2.42 -15.22 -13.23
N ARG A 251 3.39 -14.34 -12.91
CA ARG A 251 3.85 -13.30 -13.81
C ARG A 251 4.40 -13.87 -15.13
N GLU A 252 5.23 -14.90 -15.07
CA GLU A 252 5.81 -15.53 -16.24
C GLU A 252 4.73 -16.17 -17.13
N ASP A 253 3.77 -16.84 -16.53
CA ASP A 253 2.65 -17.50 -17.23
C ASP A 253 1.67 -16.51 -17.88
N HIS A 254 1.53 -15.27 -17.33
CA HIS A 254 0.53 -14.27 -17.74
C HIS A 254 1.14 -12.93 -18.16
N LEU A 255 2.43 -12.92 -18.54
CA LEU A 255 3.15 -11.66 -18.80
C LEU A 255 2.47 -10.78 -19.86
N ALA A 256 1.98 -11.35 -20.94
CA ALA A 256 1.32 -10.61 -22.02
C ALA A 256 0.03 -9.91 -21.52
N GLU A 257 -0.76 -10.58 -20.68
CA GLU A 257 -1.99 -10.02 -20.10
C GLU A 257 -1.66 -8.89 -19.12
N LEU A 258 -0.62 -9.09 -18.28
CA LEU A 258 -0.18 -8.09 -17.32
C LEU A 258 0.36 -6.82 -18.00
N GLU A 259 1.08 -6.96 -19.12
CA GLU A 259 1.59 -5.80 -19.87
C GLU A 259 0.44 -4.99 -20.52
N MET A 260 -0.67 -5.65 -20.91
CA MET A 260 -1.85 -4.95 -21.45
C MET A 260 -2.55 -4.09 -20.38
N LEU A 261 -2.51 -4.45 -19.09
CA LEU A 261 -3.13 -3.66 -18.03
C LEU A 261 -2.61 -2.21 -17.93
N ASN A 262 -1.41 -1.96 -18.45
CA ASN A 262 -0.79 -0.63 -18.43
C ASN A 262 -1.01 0.15 -19.74
N ALA A 263 -1.47 -0.51 -20.80
CA ALA A 263 -1.65 0.12 -22.10
C ALA A 263 -2.96 0.92 -22.21
N ASP A 264 -3.91 0.67 -21.29
CA ASP A 264 -5.26 1.27 -21.29
C ASP A 264 -5.40 2.46 -20.32
N ILE A 265 -4.31 2.90 -19.67
CA ILE A 265 -4.26 4.05 -18.74
C ILE A 265 -3.49 5.22 -19.38
#